data_96d6c515bf459a54dbacb71849d40ec9
#
_entry.id   96d6c515bf459a54dbacb71849d40ec9
#
_cell.length_a   1.000
_cell.length_b   1.000
_cell.length_c   1.000
_cell.angle_alpha   90.00
_cell.angle_beta   90.00
_cell.angle_gamma   90.00
#
_symmetry.space_group_name_H-M   'P 1'
#
loop_
_entity.id
_entity.type
_entity.pdbx_description
1 polymer ?
#
loop_
_entity_poly.entity_id
_entity_poly.type
_entity_poly.pdbx_seq_one_letter_code
_entity_poly.pdbx_strand_id
1 'polypeptide(L)'
;MISLTHLEIVDLALRFVATGQLILLMFWFAHSKPSAQKRAYQCFLLCIISYILLTTPIANEDYGWLRRPLLLMTDLTAFAVWFLTLKILKPSKSLHDYTKWVTWPVALWCTWLAYFFLFTPAKGFYHDVNHVIGFTILAFVVLSCIHGFFDDLVDERRRARLIIIAGCSIYMGVLTLFELAFISVKDNSIFSLLNALIIALLSGTFTFHYIKRGNRGDGTAESRLAVAVSASNASQEISHSGHTGKLAALMESGIYKQPSFSIGALSDALELPEHQLRKVINQELGFSNFSHYLNSYRIPEVCRKLEDPKQRHVPILTLALEAGFNSIAPFNRAFKHHLGITPKQYREQFQK
;
A
#
# COMPACT_ATOMS: atom_id res chain seq x y z
N MET A 1 17.40 -26.37 -34.31
CA MET A 1 18.52 -25.73 -33.59
C MET A 1 18.19 -24.24 -33.52
N ILE A 2 17.98 -23.67 -32.32
CA ILE A 2 17.63 -22.26 -32.17
C ILE A 2 18.90 -21.45 -32.45
N SER A 3 18.92 -20.72 -33.56
CA SER A 3 20.03 -19.81 -33.90
C SER A 3 19.72 -18.42 -33.32
N LEU A 4 20.24 -18.13 -32.14
CA LEU A 4 20.11 -16.82 -31.50
C LEU A 4 21.20 -15.86 -32.05
N THR A 5 20.80 -14.62 -32.28
CA THR A 5 21.73 -13.53 -32.57
C THR A 5 22.55 -13.15 -31.34
N HIS A 6 23.67 -12.46 -31.50
CA HIS A 6 24.48 -11.99 -30.36
C HIS A 6 23.68 -11.08 -29.41
N LEU A 7 22.77 -10.26 -29.93
CA LEU A 7 21.91 -9.38 -29.13
C LEU A 7 20.89 -10.18 -28.28
N GLU A 8 20.32 -11.24 -28.86
CA GLU A 8 19.37 -12.12 -28.13
C GLU A 8 20.07 -12.95 -27.06
N ILE A 9 21.34 -13.34 -27.27
CA ILE A 9 22.13 -14.01 -26.23
C ILE A 9 22.37 -13.05 -25.03
N VAL A 10 22.72 -11.80 -25.29
CA VAL A 10 22.93 -10.79 -24.24
C VAL A 10 21.60 -10.49 -23.51
N ASP A 11 20.49 -10.34 -24.23
CA ASP A 11 19.16 -10.16 -23.68
C ASP A 11 18.79 -11.33 -22.74
N LEU A 12 18.99 -12.55 -23.19
CA LEU A 12 18.72 -13.75 -22.41
C LEU A 12 19.58 -13.81 -21.14
N ALA A 13 20.87 -13.49 -21.24
CA ALA A 13 21.79 -13.45 -20.10
C ALA A 13 21.34 -12.42 -19.05
N LEU A 14 20.95 -11.21 -19.45
CA LEU A 14 20.44 -10.17 -18.54
C LEU A 14 19.16 -10.62 -17.83
N ARG A 15 18.23 -11.28 -18.51
CA ARG A 15 17.01 -11.81 -17.93
C ARG A 15 17.26 -12.94 -16.93
N PHE A 16 18.21 -13.83 -17.23
CA PHE A 16 18.60 -14.87 -16.27
C PHE A 16 19.30 -14.31 -15.05
N VAL A 17 20.14 -13.28 -15.19
CA VAL A 17 20.72 -12.57 -14.04
C VAL A 17 19.63 -11.93 -13.18
N ALA A 18 18.67 -11.22 -13.79
CA ALA A 18 17.55 -10.63 -13.09
C ALA A 18 16.70 -11.69 -12.36
N THR A 19 16.38 -12.78 -13.05
CA THR A 19 15.62 -13.90 -12.46
C THR A 19 16.37 -14.51 -11.28
N GLY A 20 17.67 -14.76 -11.40
CA GLY A 20 18.52 -15.28 -10.32
C GLY A 20 18.54 -14.36 -9.10
N GLN A 21 18.64 -13.05 -9.29
CA GLN A 21 18.58 -12.05 -8.21
C GLN A 21 17.23 -12.11 -7.46
N LEU A 22 16.11 -12.20 -8.19
CA LEU A 22 14.77 -12.26 -7.60
C LEU A 22 14.52 -13.59 -6.89
N ILE A 23 15.03 -14.71 -7.41
CA ILE A 23 15.00 -16.02 -6.75
C ILE A 23 15.78 -15.97 -5.43
N LEU A 24 16.99 -15.42 -5.42
CA LEU A 24 17.77 -15.24 -4.19
C LEU A 24 17.00 -14.42 -3.15
N LEU A 25 16.32 -13.36 -3.58
CA LEU A 25 15.49 -12.56 -2.70
C LEU A 25 14.27 -13.35 -2.16
N MET A 26 13.66 -14.20 -2.96
CA MET A 26 12.60 -15.11 -2.51
C MET A 26 13.10 -16.09 -1.44
N PHE A 27 14.28 -16.67 -1.62
CA PHE A 27 14.91 -17.53 -0.60
C PHE A 27 15.23 -16.77 0.69
N TRP A 28 15.71 -15.53 0.58
CA TRP A 28 15.92 -14.66 1.74
C TRP A 28 14.63 -14.44 2.54
N PHE A 29 13.51 -14.17 1.87
CA PHE A 29 12.22 -14.04 2.54
C PHE A 29 11.74 -15.36 3.16
N ALA A 30 12.02 -16.50 2.55
CA ALA A 30 11.61 -17.81 3.05
C ALA A 30 12.36 -18.20 4.35
N HIS A 31 13.67 -17.86 4.46
CA HIS A 31 14.48 -18.15 5.64
C HIS A 31 14.26 -17.17 6.80
N SER A 32 13.64 -16.04 6.58
CA SER A 32 13.35 -15.07 7.62
C SER A 32 12.00 -15.39 8.31
N LYS A 33 11.79 -14.89 9.56
CA LYS A 33 10.51 -15.09 10.28
C LYS A 33 9.31 -14.82 9.38
N PRO A 34 8.36 -15.76 9.24
CA PRO A 34 7.22 -15.63 8.32
C PRO A 34 6.32 -14.47 8.72
N SER A 35 5.98 -13.61 7.76
CA SER A 35 4.99 -12.55 7.93
C SER A 35 4.07 -12.49 6.71
N ALA A 36 2.85 -11.97 6.90
CA ALA A 36 1.91 -11.81 5.80
C ALA A 36 2.46 -10.87 4.69
N GLN A 37 3.25 -9.88 5.09
CA GLN A 37 3.91 -8.96 4.17
C GLN A 37 4.98 -9.67 3.33
N LYS A 38 5.81 -10.54 3.93
CA LYS A 38 6.82 -11.31 3.19
C LYS A 38 6.18 -12.27 2.19
N ARG A 39 5.08 -12.93 2.55
CA ARG A 39 4.31 -13.76 1.61
C ARG A 39 3.77 -12.94 0.43
N ALA A 40 3.29 -11.72 0.68
CA ALA A 40 2.84 -10.84 -0.39
C ALA A 40 3.99 -10.44 -1.34
N TYR A 41 5.20 -10.17 -0.80
CA TYR A 41 6.40 -9.95 -1.62
C TYR A 41 6.74 -11.19 -2.46
N GLN A 42 6.71 -12.39 -1.88
CA GLN A 42 6.98 -13.63 -2.61
C GLN A 42 6.01 -13.87 -3.77
N CYS A 43 4.70 -13.65 -3.54
CA CYS A 43 3.69 -13.72 -4.60
C CYS A 43 3.98 -12.71 -5.73
N PHE A 44 4.30 -11.47 -5.37
CA PHE A 44 4.62 -10.44 -6.35
C PHE A 44 5.90 -10.78 -7.14
N LEU A 45 6.97 -11.22 -6.46
CA LEU A 45 8.22 -11.62 -7.10
C LEU A 45 8.02 -12.80 -8.07
N LEU A 46 7.17 -13.76 -7.72
CA LEU A 46 6.84 -14.87 -8.60
C LEU A 46 6.15 -14.39 -9.89
N CYS A 47 5.24 -13.43 -9.79
CA CYS A 47 4.61 -12.80 -10.96
C CYS A 47 5.65 -12.09 -11.85
N ILE A 48 6.58 -11.33 -11.25
CA ILE A 48 7.64 -10.64 -12.00
C ILE A 48 8.61 -11.62 -12.67
N ILE A 49 9.01 -12.69 -11.98
CA ILE A 49 9.85 -13.74 -12.55
C ILE A 49 9.16 -14.36 -13.78
N SER A 50 7.86 -14.65 -13.64
CA SER A 50 7.07 -15.23 -14.76
C SER A 50 7.00 -14.29 -15.96
N TYR A 51 6.82 -12.98 -15.71
CA TYR A 51 6.87 -11.96 -16.76
C TYR A 51 8.24 -11.91 -17.45
N ILE A 52 9.33 -11.89 -16.68
CA ILE A 52 10.70 -11.86 -17.23
C ILE A 52 10.94 -13.06 -18.13
N LEU A 53 10.56 -14.26 -17.69
CA LEU A 53 10.71 -15.48 -18.46
C LEU A 53 9.89 -15.48 -19.76
N LEU A 54 8.63 -15.03 -19.71
CA LEU A 54 7.76 -14.99 -20.90
C LEU A 54 8.14 -13.91 -21.92
N THR A 55 8.92 -12.92 -21.53
CA THR A 55 9.38 -11.87 -22.42
C THR A 55 10.78 -12.13 -22.97
N THR A 56 11.35 -13.34 -22.80
CA THR A 56 12.62 -13.75 -23.43
C THR A 56 12.46 -13.90 -24.94
N PRO A 57 13.54 -13.74 -25.73
CA PRO A 57 13.53 -13.93 -27.17
C PRO A 57 13.48 -15.43 -27.56
N ILE A 58 12.57 -16.17 -26.94
CA ILE A 58 12.32 -17.58 -27.18
C ILE A 58 10.92 -17.72 -27.78
N ALA A 59 10.78 -18.55 -28.81
CA ALA A 59 9.49 -18.77 -29.45
C ALA A 59 8.49 -19.36 -28.45
N ASN A 60 7.24 -18.92 -28.54
CA ASN A 60 6.17 -19.35 -27.61
C ASN A 60 5.98 -20.87 -27.57
N GLU A 61 6.30 -21.56 -28.65
CA GLU A 61 6.16 -23.01 -28.81
C GLU A 61 7.22 -23.77 -28.00
N ASP A 62 8.41 -23.18 -27.83
CA ASP A 62 9.53 -23.80 -27.14
C ASP A 62 9.36 -23.82 -25.61
N TYR A 63 8.45 -23.03 -25.06
CA TYR A 63 8.09 -23.11 -23.62
C TYR A 63 7.31 -24.38 -23.25
N GLY A 64 6.68 -25.03 -24.20
CA GLY A 64 5.87 -26.21 -23.98
C GLY A 64 4.79 -25.99 -22.92
N TRP A 65 4.69 -26.93 -21.97
CA TRP A 65 3.70 -26.86 -20.88
C TRP A 65 3.95 -25.74 -19.87
N LEU A 66 5.20 -25.26 -19.74
CA LEU A 66 5.56 -24.18 -18.79
C LEU A 66 4.93 -22.83 -19.15
N ARG A 67 4.58 -22.62 -20.42
CA ARG A 67 3.98 -21.36 -20.88
C ARG A 67 2.68 -21.02 -20.13
N ARG A 68 1.86 -22.02 -19.88
CA ARG A 68 0.54 -21.82 -19.25
C ARG A 68 0.61 -21.30 -17.80
N PRO A 69 1.35 -21.94 -16.88
CA PRO A 69 1.51 -21.43 -15.52
C PRO A 69 2.22 -20.08 -15.47
N LEU A 70 3.18 -19.81 -16.37
CA LEU A 70 3.82 -18.51 -16.44
C LEU A 70 2.85 -17.40 -16.87
N LEU A 71 1.98 -17.65 -17.87
CA LEU A 71 0.90 -16.72 -18.26
C LEU A 71 -0.06 -16.45 -17.11
N LEU A 72 -0.49 -17.48 -16.40
CA LEU A 72 -1.35 -17.34 -15.23
C LEU A 72 -0.71 -16.40 -14.19
N MET A 73 0.57 -16.60 -13.86
CA MET A 73 1.27 -15.77 -12.89
C MET A 73 1.42 -14.33 -13.37
N THR A 74 1.68 -14.13 -14.66
CA THR A 74 1.78 -12.79 -15.25
C THR A 74 0.45 -12.04 -15.15
N ASP A 75 -0.66 -12.69 -15.47
CA ASP A 75 -2.00 -12.10 -15.41
C ASP A 75 -2.47 -11.82 -13.96
N LEU A 76 -1.93 -12.56 -13.00
CA LEU A 76 -2.19 -12.30 -11.57
C LEU A 76 -1.40 -11.12 -10.98
N THR A 77 -0.53 -10.47 -11.77
CA THR A 77 0.34 -9.37 -11.27
C THR A 77 -0.46 -8.24 -10.61
N ALA A 78 -1.57 -7.81 -11.19
CA ALA A 78 -2.40 -6.74 -10.61
C ALA A 78 -2.96 -7.12 -9.22
N PHE A 79 -3.38 -8.37 -9.05
CA PHE A 79 -3.83 -8.89 -7.76
C PHE A 79 -2.68 -8.98 -6.75
N ALA A 80 -1.49 -9.40 -7.19
CA ALA A 80 -0.30 -9.46 -6.34
C ALA A 80 0.12 -8.04 -5.87
N VAL A 81 0.07 -7.04 -6.75
CA VAL A 81 0.30 -5.62 -6.40
C VAL A 81 -0.73 -5.12 -5.40
N TRP A 82 -2.02 -5.39 -5.62
CA TRP A 82 -3.09 -5.04 -4.69
C TRP A 82 -2.85 -5.69 -3.31
N PHE A 83 -2.58 -6.99 -3.26
CA PHE A 83 -2.33 -7.73 -2.03
C PHE A 83 -1.08 -7.20 -1.30
N LEU A 84 0.00 -6.94 -2.02
CA LEU A 84 1.22 -6.35 -1.48
C LEU A 84 0.95 -4.97 -0.88
N THR A 85 0.23 -4.11 -1.61
CA THR A 85 -0.16 -2.77 -1.15
C THR A 85 -0.96 -2.83 0.15
N LEU A 86 -1.91 -3.76 0.25
CA LEU A 86 -2.68 -3.98 1.47
C LEU A 86 -1.77 -4.33 2.66
N LYS A 87 -0.78 -5.21 2.45
CA LYS A 87 0.11 -5.65 3.52
C LYS A 87 1.16 -4.62 3.92
N ILE A 88 1.54 -3.73 3.00
CA ILE A 88 2.42 -2.59 3.32
C ILE A 88 1.66 -1.50 4.09
N LEU A 89 0.45 -1.15 3.64
CA LEU A 89 -0.28 -0.01 4.20
C LEU A 89 -1.11 -0.37 5.43
N LYS A 90 -1.56 -1.62 5.55
CA LYS A 90 -2.42 -2.13 6.63
C LYS A 90 -1.96 -3.52 7.10
N PRO A 91 -0.78 -3.62 7.73
CA PRO A 91 -0.18 -4.92 8.07
C PRO A 91 -1.03 -5.77 9.02
N SER A 92 -1.82 -5.15 9.90
CA SER A 92 -2.70 -5.84 10.85
C SER A 92 -3.99 -6.37 10.23
N LYS A 93 -4.43 -5.86 9.07
CA LYS A 93 -5.65 -6.36 8.42
C LYS A 93 -5.41 -7.70 7.73
N SER A 94 -6.25 -8.68 8.06
CA SER A 94 -6.33 -9.96 7.34
C SER A 94 -7.24 -9.81 6.11
N LEU A 95 -7.10 -10.73 5.14
CA LEU A 95 -8.09 -10.84 4.04
C LEU A 95 -9.49 -11.18 4.57
N HIS A 96 -9.56 -11.83 5.73
CA HIS A 96 -10.83 -12.16 6.41
C HIS A 96 -11.59 -10.93 6.95
N ASP A 97 -10.87 -9.81 7.17
CA ASP A 97 -11.47 -8.55 7.65
C ASP A 97 -12.16 -7.76 6.53
N TYR A 98 -12.01 -8.20 5.28
CA TYR A 98 -12.76 -7.65 4.17
C TYR A 98 -14.13 -8.31 4.06
N THR A 99 -15.14 -7.48 3.74
CA THR A 99 -16.51 -7.98 3.54
C THR A 99 -16.51 -9.12 2.51
N LYS A 100 -17.29 -10.16 2.79
CA LYS A 100 -17.45 -11.33 1.91
C LYS A 100 -17.78 -10.93 0.46
N TRP A 101 -18.44 -9.80 0.26
CA TRP A 101 -18.74 -9.21 -1.04
C TRP A 101 -17.52 -8.81 -1.87
N VAL A 102 -16.36 -8.61 -1.27
CA VAL A 102 -15.10 -8.33 -1.98
C VAL A 102 -14.27 -9.60 -2.15
N THR A 103 -14.20 -10.44 -1.12
CA THR A 103 -13.32 -11.62 -1.14
C THR A 103 -13.84 -12.72 -2.06
N TRP A 104 -15.16 -12.96 -2.13
CA TRP A 104 -15.73 -13.98 -2.98
C TRP A 104 -15.57 -13.72 -4.49
N PRO A 105 -15.89 -12.53 -5.03
CA PRO A 105 -15.64 -12.22 -6.44
C PRO A 105 -14.18 -12.37 -6.84
N VAL A 106 -13.25 -11.92 -5.99
CA VAL A 106 -11.81 -12.06 -6.24
C VAL A 106 -11.40 -13.54 -6.27
N ALA A 107 -11.85 -14.33 -5.30
CA ALA A 107 -11.57 -15.78 -5.26
C ALA A 107 -12.14 -16.50 -6.47
N LEU A 108 -13.39 -16.22 -6.85
CA LEU A 108 -14.03 -16.78 -8.03
C LEU A 108 -13.28 -16.45 -9.32
N TRP A 109 -12.86 -15.17 -9.47
CA TRP A 109 -12.10 -14.74 -10.62
C TRP A 109 -10.71 -15.39 -10.68
N CYS A 110 -9.98 -15.48 -9.58
CA CYS A 110 -8.71 -16.20 -9.53
C CYS A 110 -8.85 -17.68 -9.87
N THR A 111 -9.93 -18.33 -9.39
CA THR A 111 -10.22 -19.73 -9.72
C THR A 111 -10.54 -19.90 -11.21
N TRP A 112 -11.33 -18.97 -11.78
CA TRP A 112 -11.61 -18.95 -13.21
C TRP A 112 -10.35 -18.76 -14.05
N LEU A 113 -9.45 -17.83 -13.67
CA LEU A 113 -8.17 -17.64 -14.35
C LEU A 113 -7.31 -18.89 -14.31
N ALA A 114 -7.22 -19.55 -13.15
CA ALA A 114 -6.49 -20.80 -13.02
C ALA A 114 -7.05 -21.87 -13.97
N TYR A 115 -8.38 -22.03 -14.01
CA TYR A 115 -9.02 -22.96 -14.97
C TYR A 115 -8.73 -22.57 -16.42
N PHE A 116 -8.89 -21.27 -16.78
CA PHE A 116 -8.68 -20.78 -18.14
C PHE A 116 -7.26 -21.02 -18.64
N PHE A 117 -6.24 -20.67 -17.85
CA PHE A 117 -4.85 -20.81 -18.28
C PHE A 117 -4.30 -22.24 -18.20
N LEU A 118 -4.74 -23.04 -17.25
CA LEU A 118 -4.20 -24.39 -17.06
C LEU A 118 -4.91 -25.45 -17.92
N PHE A 119 -6.20 -25.30 -18.14
CA PHE A 119 -7.02 -26.34 -18.76
C PHE A 119 -7.58 -25.97 -20.14
N THR A 120 -7.56 -24.69 -20.56
CA THR A 120 -8.02 -24.25 -21.88
C THR A 120 -6.86 -23.77 -22.74
N PRO A 121 -7.06 -23.51 -24.06
CA PRO A 121 -6.03 -22.97 -24.95
C PRO A 121 -5.53 -21.54 -24.56
N ALA A 122 -6.13 -20.89 -23.58
CA ALA A 122 -5.76 -19.56 -23.08
C ALA A 122 -5.72 -18.48 -24.19
N LYS A 123 -6.66 -18.54 -25.13
CA LYS A 123 -6.79 -17.59 -26.24
C LYS A 123 -8.19 -16.98 -26.27
N GLY A 124 -8.31 -15.74 -26.75
CA GLY A 124 -9.56 -15.06 -27.01
C GLY A 124 -10.00 -14.08 -25.93
N PHE A 125 -11.23 -13.63 -26.01
CA PHE A 125 -11.86 -12.53 -25.27
C PHE A 125 -11.60 -12.50 -23.74
N TYR A 126 -11.47 -13.65 -23.10
CA TYR A 126 -11.23 -13.70 -21.63
C TYR A 126 -9.86 -13.17 -21.21
N HIS A 127 -8.87 -13.27 -22.09
CA HIS A 127 -7.55 -12.66 -21.85
C HIS A 127 -7.66 -11.13 -21.84
N ASP A 128 -8.37 -10.56 -22.82
CA ASP A 128 -8.58 -9.11 -22.92
C ASP A 128 -9.39 -8.58 -21.73
N VAL A 129 -10.43 -9.30 -21.31
CA VAL A 129 -11.22 -8.98 -20.11
C VAL A 129 -10.33 -8.95 -18.85
N ASN A 130 -9.39 -9.90 -18.73
CA ASN A 130 -8.49 -9.91 -17.58
C ASN A 130 -7.57 -8.69 -17.54
N HIS A 131 -7.09 -8.19 -18.70
CA HIS A 131 -6.34 -6.95 -18.77
C HIS A 131 -7.15 -5.76 -18.26
N VAL A 132 -8.42 -5.63 -18.68
CA VAL A 132 -9.32 -4.56 -18.23
C VAL A 132 -9.52 -4.63 -16.70
N ILE A 133 -9.72 -5.83 -16.15
CA ILE A 133 -9.83 -6.03 -14.70
C ILE A 133 -8.52 -5.65 -14.01
N GLY A 134 -7.37 -6.06 -14.54
CA GLY A 134 -6.05 -5.71 -14.03
C GLY A 134 -5.84 -4.19 -13.96
N PHE A 135 -6.15 -3.46 -15.04
CA PHE A 135 -6.11 -2.00 -15.07
C PHE A 135 -7.03 -1.38 -14.01
N THR A 136 -8.25 -1.89 -13.88
CA THR A 136 -9.21 -1.40 -12.88
C THR A 136 -8.68 -1.57 -11.45
N ILE A 137 -8.06 -2.72 -11.16
CA ILE A 137 -7.44 -3.00 -9.85
C ILE A 137 -6.26 -2.03 -9.60
N LEU A 138 -5.38 -1.83 -10.58
CA LEU A 138 -4.24 -0.92 -10.44
C LEU A 138 -4.69 0.54 -10.27
N ALA A 139 -5.70 0.99 -11.02
CA ALA A 139 -6.30 2.31 -10.83
C ALA A 139 -6.88 2.47 -9.42
N PHE A 140 -7.60 1.47 -8.92
CA PHE A 140 -8.11 1.46 -7.55
C PHE A 140 -6.97 1.52 -6.50
N VAL A 141 -5.86 0.82 -6.72
CA VAL A 141 -4.66 0.88 -5.86
C VAL A 141 -4.08 2.29 -5.82
N VAL A 142 -3.91 2.91 -6.99
CA VAL A 142 -3.40 4.29 -7.11
C VAL A 142 -4.30 5.28 -6.38
N LEU A 143 -5.62 5.25 -6.64
CA LEU A 143 -6.58 6.14 -5.97
C LEU A 143 -6.59 5.94 -4.45
N SER A 144 -6.50 4.68 -3.99
CA SER A 144 -6.42 4.37 -2.55
C SER A 144 -5.13 4.90 -1.90
N CYS A 145 -4.02 4.87 -2.63
CA CYS A 145 -2.75 5.44 -2.16
C CYS A 145 -2.81 6.97 -2.09
N ILE A 146 -3.37 7.64 -3.09
CA ILE A 146 -3.54 9.10 -3.12
C ILE A 146 -4.45 9.54 -1.98
N HIS A 147 -5.62 8.91 -1.84
CA HIS A 147 -6.59 9.26 -0.80
C HIS A 147 -6.00 9.16 0.62
N GLY A 148 -5.18 8.15 0.87
CA GLY A 148 -4.59 7.96 2.20
C GLY A 148 -3.26 8.68 2.42
N PHE A 149 -2.72 9.38 1.41
CA PHE A 149 -1.38 10.00 1.48
C PHE A 149 -1.32 11.17 2.47
N PHE A 150 -2.33 12.03 2.45
CA PHE A 150 -2.37 13.23 3.29
C PHE A 150 -2.69 12.93 4.75
N ASP A 151 -3.41 11.83 5.01
CA ASP A 151 -3.82 11.42 6.34
C ASP A 151 -2.78 10.54 7.07
N ASP A 152 -1.79 10.02 6.33
CA ASP A 152 -0.80 9.11 6.89
C ASP A 152 0.33 9.88 7.61
N LEU A 153 0.51 9.62 8.90
CA LEU A 153 1.55 10.23 9.74
C LEU A 153 2.89 9.47 9.71
N VAL A 154 2.90 8.24 9.16
CA VAL A 154 4.09 7.41 9.10
C VAL A 154 4.84 7.66 7.79
N ASP A 155 6.01 8.29 7.87
CA ASP A 155 6.82 8.67 6.70
C ASP A 155 7.21 7.48 5.81
N GLU A 156 7.48 6.31 6.39
CA GLU A 156 7.78 5.09 5.62
C GLU A 156 6.59 4.65 4.77
N ARG A 157 5.35 4.72 5.31
CA ARG A 157 4.15 4.39 4.55
C ARG A 157 3.84 5.43 3.48
N ARG A 158 4.09 6.71 3.74
CA ARG A 158 3.94 7.77 2.73
C ARG A 158 4.90 7.56 1.56
N ARG A 159 6.18 7.24 1.83
CA ARG A 159 7.14 6.88 0.78
C ARG A 159 6.70 5.64 0.00
N ALA A 160 6.23 4.61 0.69
CA ALA A 160 5.70 3.41 0.04
C ALA A 160 4.50 3.73 -0.88
N ARG A 161 3.57 4.62 -0.46
CA ARG A 161 2.46 5.09 -1.31
C ARG A 161 2.96 5.76 -2.58
N LEU A 162 3.95 6.67 -2.47
CA LEU A 162 4.53 7.34 -3.65
C LEU A 162 5.19 6.34 -4.60
N ILE A 163 5.94 5.38 -4.09
CA ILE A 163 6.57 4.32 -4.90
C ILE A 163 5.52 3.47 -5.62
N ILE A 164 4.43 3.10 -4.93
CA ILE A 164 3.34 2.32 -5.50
C ILE A 164 2.61 3.13 -6.59
N ILE A 165 2.29 4.41 -6.32
CA ILE A 165 1.66 5.29 -7.30
C ILE A 165 2.53 5.40 -8.56
N ALA A 166 3.81 5.73 -8.39
CA ALA A 166 4.75 5.86 -9.50
C ALA A 166 4.90 4.54 -10.28
N GLY A 167 5.11 3.42 -9.58
CA GLY A 167 5.29 2.11 -10.19
C GLY A 167 4.06 1.64 -10.97
N CYS A 168 2.87 1.76 -10.38
CA CYS A 168 1.62 1.39 -11.07
C CYS A 168 1.34 2.31 -12.25
N SER A 169 1.54 3.63 -12.11
CA SER A 169 1.29 4.59 -13.20
C SER A 169 2.24 4.39 -14.37
N ILE A 170 3.54 4.17 -14.10
CA ILE A 170 4.53 3.86 -15.13
C ILE A 170 4.18 2.54 -15.83
N TYR A 171 3.86 1.51 -15.07
CA TYR A 171 3.50 0.21 -15.64
C TYR A 171 2.25 0.31 -16.52
N MET A 172 1.19 0.97 -16.06
CA MET A 172 -0.03 1.20 -16.84
C MET A 172 0.25 2.02 -18.10
N GLY A 173 1.05 3.09 -17.98
CA GLY A 173 1.44 3.94 -19.12
C GLY A 173 2.24 3.18 -20.16
N VAL A 174 3.19 2.36 -19.74
CA VAL A 174 3.99 1.52 -20.63
C VAL A 174 3.12 0.51 -21.37
N LEU A 175 2.24 -0.23 -20.66
CA LEU A 175 1.34 -1.19 -21.29
C LEU A 175 0.42 -0.52 -22.31
N THR A 176 -0.20 0.62 -21.97
CA THR A 176 -1.09 1.36 -22.87
C THR A 176 -0.34 1.86 -24.12
N LEU A 177 0.88 2.36 -23.92
CA LEU A 177 1.71 2.82 -25.02
C LEU A 177 2.05 1.66 -25.99
N PHE A 178 2.34 0.47 -25.44
CA PHE A 178 2.61 -0.72 -26.23
C PHE A 178 1.41 -1.19 -27.04
N GLU A 179 0.22 -1.22 -26.42
CA GLU A 179 -0.99 -1.65 -27.12
C GLU A 179 -1.41 -0.68 -28.22
N LEU A 180 -1.22 0.64 -28.01
CA LEU A 180 -1.69 1.66 -28.95
C LEU A 180 -0.68 2.03 -30.04
N ALA A 181 0.63 2.04 -29.75
CA ALA A 181 1.60 2.66 -30.63
C ALA A 181 2.59 1.69 -31.30
N PHE A 182 2.77 0.45 -30.78
CA PHE A 182 3.95 -0.32 -31.11
C PHE A 182 3.70 -1.81 -31.41
N ILE A 183 2.64 -2.13 -32.13
CA ILE A 183 2.42 -3.50 -32.63
C ILE A 183 3.62 -4.00 -33.46
N SER A 184 4.33 -3.08 -34.16
CA SER A 184 5.50 -3.39 -35.00
C SER A 184 6.87 -3.35 -34.26
N VAL A 185 6.95 -2.77 -33.07
CA VAL A 185 8.22 -2.63 -32.32
C VAL A 185 8.50 -3.83 -31.42
N LYS A 186 7.50 -4.68 -31.17
CA LYS A 186 7.60 -5.87 -30.32
C LYS A 186 8.67 -6.86 -30.83
N ASP A 187 8.89 -6.88 -32.13
CA ASP A 187 9.85 -7.77 -32.80
C ASP A 187 11.28 -7.15 -32.93
N ASN A 188 11.50 -5.97 -32.34
CA ASN A 188 12.79 -5.31 -32.42
C ASN A 188 13.72 -5.78 -31.29
N SER A 189 14.81 -6.47 -31.64
CA SER A 189 15.80 -7.01 -30.71
C SER A 189 16.45 -5.94 -29.81
N ILE A 190 16.62 -4.70 -30.31
CA ILE A 190 17.18 -3.59 -29.52
C ILE A 190 16.22 -3.20 -28.40
N PHE A 191 14.92 -3.18 -28.68
CA PHE A 191 13.90 -2.85 -27.68
C PHE A 191 13.84 -3.93 -26.59
N SER A 192 13.88 -5.21 -26.97
CA SER A 192 13.93 -6.34 -26.03
C SER A 192 15.15 -6.23 -25.11
N LEU A 193 16.32 -5.94 -25.68
CA LEU A 193 17.57 -5.76 -24.94
C LEU A 193 17.50 -4.60 -23.94
N LEU A 194 16.97 -3.44 -24.33
CA LEU A 194 16.80 -2.30 -23.44
C LEU A 194 15.86 -2.63 -22.28
N ASN A 195 14.77 -3.32 -22.55
CA ASN A 195 13.85 -3.79 -21.52
C ASN A 195 14.53 -4.75 -20.54
N ALA A 196 15.30 -5.73 -21.04
CA ALA A 196 16.08 -6.65 -20.22
C ALA A 196 17.11 -5.94 -19.34
N LEU A 197 17.81 -4.94 -19.88
CA LEU A 197 18.78 -4.12 -19.15
C LEU A 197 18.11 -3.34 -18.01
N ILE A 198 16.98 -2.68 -18.29
CA ILE A 198 16.20 -1.94 -17.27
C ILE A 198 15.75 -2.88 -16.15
N ILE A 199 15.21 -4.05 -16.50
CA ILE A 199 14.76 -5.05 -15.52
C ILE A 199 15.94 -5.54 -14.66
N ALA A 200 17.10 -5.84 -15.27
CA ALA A 200 18.28 -6.30 -14.55
C ALA A 200 18.81 -5.24 -13.58
N LEU A 201 18.84 -3.96 -13.98
CA LEU A 201 19.24 -2.85 -13.13
C LEU A 201 18.23 -2.63 -11.96
N LEU A 202 16.95 -2.64 -12.25
CA LEU A 202 15.91 -2.47 -11.22
C LEU A 202 15.92 -3.63 -10.22
N SER A 203 16.00 -4.88 -10.68
CA SER A 203 16.08 -6.05 -9.80
C SER A 203 17.34 -6.04 -8.95
N GLY A 204 18.50 -5.65 -9.55
CA GLY A 204 19.78 -5.53 -8.85
C GLY A 204 19.77 -4.45 -7.78
N THR A 205 19.29 -3.25 -8.10
CA THR A 205 19.18 -2.15 -7.13
C THR A 205 18.22 -2.49 -5.99
N PHE A 206 17.08 -3.11 -6.30
CA PHE A 206 16.11 -3.53 -5.30
C PHE A 206 16.69 -4.59 -4.36
N THR A 207 17.31 -5.63 -4.91
CA THR A 207 17.96 -6.71 -4.15
C THR A 207 19.08 -6.17 -3.27
N PHE A 208 19.97 -5.34 -3.81
CA PHE A 208 21.04 -4.70 -3.05
C PHE A 208 20.52 -3.84 -1.91
N HIS A 209 19.53 -2.99 -2.18
CA HIS A 209 18.93 -2.15 -1.15
C HIS A 209 18.29 -2.97 -0.03
N TYR A 210 17.63 -4.07 -0.38
CA TYR A 210 16.94 -4.93 0.58
C TYR A 210 17.91 -5.73 1.46
N ILE A 211 18.98 -6.29 0.87
CA ILE A 211 20.04 -7.00 1.61
C ILE A 211 20.77 -6.03 2.55
N LYS A 212 21.13 -4.83 2.06
CA LYS A 212 21.79 -3.81 2.88
C LYS A 212 20.93 -3.36 4.07
N ARG A 213 19.61 -3.32 3.92
CA ARG A 213 18.67 -2.99 5.01
C ARG A 213 18.55 -4.14 6.01
N GLY A 214 18.54 -5.40 5.54
CA GLY A 214 18.51 -6.59 6.40
C GLY A 214 19.72 -6.70 7.31
N ASN A 215 20.92 -6.45 6.76
CA ASN A 215 22.16 -6.47 7.56
C ASN A 215 22.26 -5.33 8.58
N ARG A 216 21.50 -4.25 8.43
CA ARG A 216 21.45 -3.17 9.42
C ARG A 216 20.45 -3.42 10.56
N GLY A 217 19.57 -4.40 10.41
CA GLY A 217 18.50 -4.69 11.37
C GLY A 217 18.93 -5.51 12.59
N ASP A 218 19.94 -6.35 12.45
CA ASP A 218 20.32 -7.29 13.51
C ASP A 218 21.44 -6.80 14.46
N GLY A 219 22.19 -5.76 14.06
CA GLY A 219 23.36 -5.33 14.84
C GLY A 219 23.28 -3.94 15.47
N THR A 220 22.24 -3.14 15.16
CA THR A 220 22.25 -1.70 15.51
C THR A 220 21.00 -1.21 16.26
N ALA A 221 19.99 -2.03 16.45
CA ALA A 221 18.79 -1.62 17.20
C ALA A 221 19.12 -1.43 18.68
N GLU A 222 19.81 -2.38 19.30
CA GLU A 222 20.23 -2.26 20.70
C GLU A 222 21.35 -1.22 20.91
N SER A 223 22.35 -1.18 20.00
CA SER A 223 23.42 -0.17 20.09
C SER A 223 22.96 1.24 19.75
N ARG A 224 21.98 1.41 18.85
CA ARG A 224 21.37 2.72 18.57
C ARG A 224 20.38 3.16 19.63
N LEU A 225 19.65 2.21 20.26
CA LEU A 225 18.84 2.53 21.44
C LEU A 225 19.73 3.02 22.59
N ALA A 226 20.86 2.36 22.84
CA ALA A 226 21.79 2.73 23.91
C ALA A 226 22.48 4.07 23.64
N VAL A 227 22.93 4.35 22.40
CA VAL A 227 23.58 5.61 22.01
C VAL A 227 22.56 6.73 21.79
N ALA A 228 21.37 6.43 21.25
CA ALA A 228 20.29 7.43 21.09
C ALA A 228 19.67 7.81 22.44
N VAL A 229 19.55 6.87 23.37
CA VAL A 229 19.10 7.15 24.74
C VAL A 229 20.11 8.02 25.49
N SER A 230 21.42 7.83 25.28
CA SER A 230 22.45 8.64 25.95
C SER A 230 22.67 10.05 25.36
N ALA A 231 22.47 10.24 24.05
CA ALA A 231 22.73 11.51 23.38
C ALA A 231 21.45 12.38 23.17
N SER A 232 20.28 11.76 23.20
CA SER A 232 18.99 12.44 22.97
C SER A 232 18.37 13.02 24.25
N ASN A 233 18.72 12.48 25.41
CA ASN A 233 18.03 12.84 26.67
C ASN A 233 18.33 14.24 27.18
N ALA A 234 19.40 14.91 26.75
CA ALA A 234 19.76 16.22 27.34
C ALA A 234 19.30 17.46 26.54
N SER A 235 19.02 17.34 25.25
CA SER A 235 18.70 18.51 24.40
C SER A 235 17.34 18.46 23.70
N GLN A 236 16.75 17.27 23.56
CA GLN A 236 15.44 17.09 22.89
C GLN A 236 14.25 17.07 23.86
N GLU A 237 14.42 16.64 25.10
CA GLU A 237 13.32 16.59 26.09
C GLU A 237 12.72 17.98 26.40
N ILE A 238 13.51 19.03 26.38
CA ILE A 238 13.02 20.40 26.70
C ILE A 238 12.21 20.99 25.53
N SER A 239 12.55 20.65 24.29
CA SER A 239 11.85 21.17 23.11
C SER A 239 10.59 20.35 22.77
N HIS A 240 10.63 19.03 22.95
CA HIS A 240 9.49 18.14 22.66
C HIS A 240 8.34 18.31 23.66
N SER A 241 8.63 18.43 24.95
CA SER A 241 7.62 18.70 25.98
C SER A 241 6.86 20.03 25.75
N GLY A 242 7.54 21.04 25.17
CA GLY A 242 6.90 22.30 24.80
C GLY A 242 5.91 22.21 23.64
N HIS A 243 6.19 21.35 22.65
CA HIS A 243 5.31 21.20 21.49
C HIS A 243 4.07 20.37 21.82
N THR A 244 4.20 19.33 22.61
CA THR A 244 3.08 18.51 23.05
C THR A 244 2.10 19.30 23.91
N GLY A 245 2.62 20.17 24.80
CA GLY A 245 1.78 21.06 25.62
C GLY A 245 1.01 22.10 24.79
N LYS A 246 1.67 22.74 23.82
CA LYS A 246 1.02 23.69 22.90
C LYS A 246 -0.05 23.00 22.04
N LEU A 247 0.26 21.80 21.55
CA LEU A 247 -0.68 20.99 20.78
C LEU A 247 -1.91 20.62 21.60
N ALA A 248 -1.75 20.17 22.84
CA ALA A 248 -2.83 19.85 23.74
C ALA A 248 -3.72 21.07 24.01
N ALA A 249 -3.12 22.21 24.37
CA ALA A 249 -3.85 23.46 24.64
C ALA A 249 -4.66 23.91 23.40
N LEU A 250 -4.08 23.81 22.21
CA LEU A 250 -4.77 24.18 20.97
C LEU A 250 -5.94 23.19 20.65
N MET A 251 -5.76 21.91 20.92
CA MET A 251 -6.86 20.94 20.77
C MET A 251 -7.96 21.18 21.81
N GLU A 252 -7.63 21.51 23.06
CA GLU A 252 -8.61 21.86 24.10
C GLU A 252 -9.40 23.13 23.77
N SER A 253 -8.84 24.07 23.02
CA SER A 253 -9.58 25.23 22.50
C SER A 253 -10.70 24.88 21.51
N GLY A 254 -10.78 23.63 21.07
CA GLY A 254 -11.82 23.14 20.17
C GLY A 254 -11.52 23.33 18.67
N ILE A 255 -10.29 23.61 18.28
CA ILE A 255 -9.90 23.78 16.88
C ILE A 255 -10.26 22.56 16.00
N TYR A 256 -10.30 21.36 16.59
CA TYR A 256 -10.68 20.11 15.93
C TYR A 256 -12.13 20.10 15.39
N LYS A 257 -12.98 21.03 15.85
CA LYS A 257 -14.38 21.17 15.40
C LYS A 257 -14.50 21.82 14.01
N GLN A 258 -13.41 22.37 13.48
CA GLN A 258 -13.43 22.95 12.16
C GLN A 258 -13.68 21.87 11.08
N PRO A 259 -14.60 22.09 10.14
CA PRO A 259 -14.83 21.19 9.02
C PRO A 259 -13.55 21.06 8.15
N SER A 260 -13.29 19.86 7.64
CA SER A 260 -12.13 19.59 6.77
C SER A 260 -10.78 19.95 7.37
N PHE A 261 -10.67 19.99 8.70
CA PHE A 261 -9.44 20.32 9.39
C PHE A 261 -8.30 19.36 9.03
N SER A 262 -7.19 19.89 8.56
CA SER A 262 -6.04 19.14 8.07
C SER A 262 -4.82 19.29 8.97
N ILE A 263 -3.84 18.40 8.80
CA ILE A 263 -2.56 18.50 9.51
C ILE A 263 -1.79 19.77 9.10
N GLY A 264 -1.96 20.23 7.84
CA GLY A 264 -1.40 21.51 7.39
C GLY A 264 -1.97 22.66 8.19
N ALA A 265 -3.31 22.76 8.33
CA ALA A 265 -3.96 23.79 9.14
C ALA A 265 -3.52 23.76 10.62
N LEU A 266 -3.29 22.56 11.18
CA LEU A 266 -2.77 22.42 12.54
C LEU A 266 -1.29 22.83 12.63
N SER A 267 -0.51 22.55 11.60
CA SER A 267 0.89 22.95 11.44
C SER A 267 1.02 24.48 11.43
N ASP A 268 0.19 25.15 10.64
CA ASP A 268 0.15 26.62 10.53
C ASP A 268 -0.26 27.24 11.86
N ALA A 269 -1.27 26.69 12.54
CA ALA A 269 -1.74 27.20 13.83
C ALA A 269 -0.72 27.03 14.98
N LEU A 270 0.18 26.07 14.86
CA LEU A 270 1.25 25.82 15.85
C LEU A 270 2.58 26.46 15.45
N GLU A 271 2.67 27.06 14.27
CA GLU A 271 3.91 27.57 13.66
C GLU A 271 5.02 26.50 13.62
N LEU A 272 4.62 25.25 13.37
CA LEU A 272 5.50 24.10 13.32
C LEU A 272 5.48 23.46 11.92
N PRO A 273 6.64 23.09 11.36
CA PRO A 273 6.67 22.34 10.11
C PRO A 273 5.88 21.02 10.20
N GLU A 274 5.07 20.70 9.17
CA GLU A 274 4.25 19.49 9.16
C GLU A 274 5.02 18.21 9.50
N HIS A 275 6.27 18.08 9.04
CA HIS A 275 7.07 16.89 9.31
C HIS A 275 7.42 16.71 10.79
N GLN A 276 7.58 17.82 11.54
CA GLN A 276 7.81 17.79 12.99
C GLN A 276 6.50 17.45 13.70
N LEU A 277 5.39 18.09 13.33
CA LEU A 277 4.07 17.81 13.88
C LEU A 277 3.66 16.34 13.69
N ARG A 278 3.96 15.77 12.51
CA ARG A 278 3.74 14.31 12.26
C ARG A 278 4.54 13.45 13.21
N LYS A 279 5.79 13.79 13.50
CA LYS A 279 6.61 13.04 14.47
C LYS A 279 6.03 13.13 15.88
N VAL A 280 5.63 14.31 16.33
CA VAL A 280 4.99 14.49 17.64
C VAL A 280 3.74 13.62 17.74
N ILE A 281 2.78 13.73 16.80
CA ILE A 281 1.53 12.97 16.85
C ILE A 281 1.76 11.46 16.72
N ASN A 282 2.74 11.03 15.90
CA ASN A 282 3.01 9.61 15.69
C ASN A 282 3.88 8.99 16.77
N GLN A 283 5.01 9.62 17.12
CA GLN A 283 6.03 9.03 18.00
C GLN A 283 5.73 9.28 19.48
N GLU A 284 5.23 10.46 19.82
CA GLU A 284 4.95 10.81 21.23
C GLU A 284 3.51 10.45 21.64
N LEU A 285 2.51 10.74 20.76
CA LEU A 285 1.11 10.45 21.06
C LEU A 285 0.62 9.09 20.51
N GLY A 286 1.42 8.38 19.72
CA GLY A 286 1.14 7.01 19.26
C GLY A 286 0.09 6.87 18.13
N PHE A 287 -0.33 7.96 17.51
CA PHE A 287 -1.33 7.92 16.45
C PHE A 287 -0.69 7.65 15.08
N SER A 288 -1.19 6.68 14.36
CA SER A 288 -0.68 6.28 13.05
C SER A 288 -1.25 7.10 11.88
N ASN A 289 -2.36 7.82 12.10
CA ASN A 289 -2.94 8.74 11.13
C ASN A 289 -3.67 9.89 11.81
N PHE A 290 -3.78 11.02 11.07
CA PHE A 290 -4.32 12.27 11.59
C PHE A 290 -5.82 12.19 11.90
N SER A 291 -6.59 11.48 11.08
CA SER A 291 -8.02 11.28 11.34
C SER A 291 -8.27 10.56 12.66
N HIS A 292 -7.46 9.56 13.04
CA HIS A 292 -7.59 8.90 14.34
C HIS A 292 -7.26 9.87 15.49
N TYR A 293 -6.24 10.70 15.32
CA TYR A 293 -5.91 11.74 16.29
C TYR A 293 -7.05 12.74 16.48
N LEU A 294 -7.66 13.25 15.40
CA LEU A 294 -8.82 14.12 15.49
C LEU A 294 -10.03 13.43 16.13
N ASN A 295 -10.27 12.17 15.78
CA ASN A 295 -11.41 11.42 16.29
C ASN A 295 -11.30 11.14 17.79
N SER A 296 -10.09 11.10 18.38
CA SER A 296 -9.92 10.96 19.83
C SER A 296 -10.45 12.17 20.62
N TYR A 297 -10.64 13.32 19.97
CA TYR A 297 -11.29 14.50 20.54
C TYR A 297 -12.77 14.62 20.10
N ARG A 298 -13.06 14.35 18.84
CA ARG A 298 -14.41 14.51 18.26
C ARG A 298 -15.43 13.51 18.80
N ILE A 299 -15.03 12.25 18.99
CA ILE A 299 -15.95 11.21 19.46
C ILE A 299 -16.39 11.46 20.91
N PRO A 300 -15.51 11.73 21.89
CA PRO A 300 -15.92 12.07 23.24
C PRO A 300 -16.83 13.31 23.31
N GLU A 301 -16.61 14.31 22.44
CA GLU A 301 -17.48 15.48 22.34
C GLU A 301 -18.90 15.10 21.93
N VAL A 302 -19.04 14.22 20.92
CA VAL A 302 -20.37 13.75 20.49
C VAL A 302 -20.99 12.86 21.57
N CYS A 303 -20.22 12.02 22.26
CA CYS A 303 -20.74 11.19 23.37
C CYS A 303 -21.37 12.05 24.45
N ARG A 304 -20.68 13.10 24.93
CA ARG A 304 -21.22 14.05 25.91
C ARG A 304 -22.56 14.67 25.47
N LYS A 305 -22.67 15.01 24.17
CA LYS A 305 -23.92 15.56 23.62
C LYS A 305 -25.02 14.50 23.48
N LEU A 306 -24.68 13.25 23.19
CA LEU A 306 -25.64 12.16 23.12
C LEU A 306 -26.17 11.73 24.50
N GLU A 307 -25.39 11.92 25.55
CA GLU A 307 -25.73 11.67 26.94
C GLU A 307 -26.63 12.77 27.53
N ASP A 308 -26.56 14.01 27.01
CA ASP A 308 -27.33 15.15 27.51
C ASP A 308 -28.82 15.02 27.15
N PRO A 309 -29.73 14.91 28.17
CA PRO A 309 -31.16 14.84 27.93
C PRO A 309 -31.72 16.03 27.16
N LYS A 310 -31.12 17.21 27.29
CA LYS A 310 -31.55 18.43 26.61
C LYS A 310 -31.32 18.33 25.07
N GLN A 311 -30.41 17.48 24.66
CA GLN A 311 -30.08 17.27 23.25
C GLN A 311 -30.75 16.03 22.60
N ARG A 312 -31.73 15.45 23.31
CA ARG A 312 -32.45 14.26 22.83
C ARG A 312 -33.08 14.43 21.46
N HIS A 313 -33.57 15.64 21.15
CA HIS A 313 -34.23 15.95 19.89
C HIS A 313 -33.28 16.32 18.75
N VAL A 314 -32.02 16.57 19.05
CA VAL A 314 -31.02 16.97 18.03
C VAL A 314 -30.67 15.77 17.17
N PRO A 315 -30.76 15.89 15.83
CA PRO A 315 -30.33 14.82 14.91
C PRO A 315 -28.86 14.43 15.11
N ILE A 316 -28.56 13.14 15.05
CA ILE A 316 -27.17 12.64 15.19
C ILE A 316 -26.25 13.28 14.16
N LEU A 317 -26.76 13.52 12.93
CA LEU A 317 -26.01 14.22 11.90
C LEU A 317 -25.58 15.63 12.33
N THR A 318 -26.47 16.39 12.95
CA THR A 318 -26.17 17.75 13.45
C THR A 318 -25.04 17.70 14.48
N LEU A 319 -25.13 16.79 15.46
CA LEU A 319 -24.08 16.62 16.48
C LEU A 319 -22.74 16.23 15.87
N ALA A 320 -22.76 15.39 14.84
CA ALA A 320 -21.54 14.99 14.13
C ALA A 320 -20.91 16.18 13.37
N LEU A 321 -21.72 16.98 12.67
CA LEU A 321 -21.25 18.17 11.93
C LEU A 321 -20.68 19.22 12.90
N GLU A 322 -21.32 19.47 14.04
CA GLU A 322 -20.82 20.38 15.07
C GLU A 322 -19.50 19.92 15.71
N ALA A 323 -19.24 18.62 15.73
CA ALA A 323 -17.97 18.07 16.18
C ALA A 323 -16.88 18.09 15.08
N GLY A 324 -17.20 18.62 13.89
CA GLY A 324 -16.25 18.80 12.78
C GLY A 324 -16.18 17.64 11.78
N PHE A 325 -17.15 16.70 11.80
CA PHE A 325 -17.25 15.71 10.74
C PHE A 325 -17.91 16.32 9.49
N ASN A 326 -17.43 15.93 8.30
CA ASN A 326 -17.96 16.47 7.04
C ASN A 326 -19.29 15.79 6.61
N SER A 327 -19.58 14.59 7.13
CA SER A 327 -20.79 13.84 6.82
C SER A 327 -21.03 12.69 7.80
N ILE A 328 -22.24 12.10 7.76
CA ILE A 328 -22.66 11.03 8.66
C ILE A 328 -21.87 9.71 8.46
N ALA A 329 -21.43 9.40 7.24
CA ALA A 329 -20.81 8.12 6.95
C ALA A 329 -19.39 7.96 7.57
N PRO A 330 -18.45 8.93 7.46
CA PRO A 330 -17.19 8.91 8.19
C PRO A 330 -17.39 8.90 9.71
N PHE A 331 -18.35 9.68 10.22
CA PHE A 331 -18.69 9.72 11.62
C PHE A 331 -19.12 8.33 12.14
N ASN A 332 -20.10 7.69 11.51
CA ASN A 332 -20.59 6.38 11.95
C ASN A 332 -19.47 5.33 11.97
N ARG A 333 -18.56 5.35 10.98
CA ARG A 333 -17.41 4.46 10.96
C ARG A 333 -16.45 4.74 12.12
N ALA A 334 -16.12 6.01 12.36
CA ALA A 334 -15.22 6.42 13.43
C ALA A 334 -15.82 6.08 14.81
N PHE A 335 -17.10 6.39 15.03
CA PHE A 335 -17.81 6.13 16.28
C PHE A 335 -17.86 4.63 16.58
N LYS A 336 -18.28 3.80 15.61
CA LYS A 336 -18.29 2.34 15.77
C LYS A 336 -16.89 1.74 15.97
N HIS A 337 -15.88 2.32 15.33
CA HIS A 337 -14.48 1.88 15.52
C HIS A 337 -13.99 2.21 16.94
N HIS A 338 -14.39 3.36 17.49
CA HIS A 338 -13.93 3.83 18.80
C HIS A 338 -14.67 3.15 19.97
N LEU A 339 -15.99 2.92 19.85
CA LEU A 339 -16.86 2.44 20.93
C LEU A 339 -17.46 1.03 20.70
N GLY A 340 -17.26 0.45 19.52
CA GLY A 340 -17.79 -0.88 19.19
C GLY A 340 -19.29 -0.90 18.80
N ILE A 341 -20.05 0.14 19.14
CA ILE A 341 -21.50 0.27 18.92
C ILE A 341 -21.83 1.46 18.01
N THR A 342 -23.06 1.52 17.49
CA THR A 342 -23.51 2.64 16.66
C THR A 342 -23.92 3.85 17.50
N PRO A 343 -23.86 5.09 16.95
CA PRO A 343 -24.31 6.28 17.66
C PRO A 343 -25.77 6.20 18.14
N LYS A 344 -26.64 5.54 17.37
CA LYS A 344 -28.05 5.33 17.75
C LYS A 344 -28.15 4.41 18.97
N GLN A 345 -27.47 3.27 18.96
CA GLN A 345 -27.41 2.34 20.07
C GLN A 345 -26.86 3.02 21.35
N TYR A 346 -25.80 3.84 21.19
CA TYR A 346 -25.23 4.60 22.29
C TYR A 346 -26.26 5.56 22.91
N ARG A 347 -26.95 6.36 22.08
CA ARG A 347 -28.00 7.27 22.55
C ARG A 347 -29.11 6.54 23.31
N GLU A 348 -29.53 5.39 22.81
CA GLU A 348 -30.60 4.59 23.44
C GLU A 348 -30.22 4.05 24.83
N GLN A 349 -28.93 3.90 25.14
CA GLN A 349 -28.46 3.45 26.46
C GLN A 349 -28.61 4.54 27.53
N PHE A 350 -28.47 5.82 27.18
CA PHE A 350 -28.47 6.95 28.11
C PHE A 350 -29.78 7.74 28.13
N GLN A 351 -30.70 7.46 27.22
CA GLN A 351 -31.94 8.21 27.07
C GLN A 351 -33.20 7.35 27.28
N LYS A 352 -33.04 6.27 28.04
CA LYS A 352 -34.19 5.47 28.53
C LYS A 352 -34.96 6.19 29.60
#